data_77aaf2a850c135537f9b087604760909
#
_entry.id   77aaf2a850c135537f9b087604760909
#
_cell.length_a   1.000
_cell.length_b   1.000
_cell.length_c   1.000
_cell.angle_alpha   90.00
_cell.angle_beta   90.00
_cell.angle_gamma   90.00
#
_symmetry.space_group_name_H-M   'P 1'
#
loop_
_entity.id
_entity.type
_entity.pdbx_description
1 polymer ?
#
loop_
_entity_poly.entity_id
_entity_poly.type
_entity_poly.pdbx_seq_one_letter_code
_entity_poly.pdbx_strand_id
1 'polypeptide(L)'
;MARYVVHVRTPMPPAEAFAYMADLNNFARWDPGVDGVEQVEGAGPGAKSVFDMSVKAVVGTMTLRYETTRYEPTTLVVARAESSTLTSLDTITVHPDGTGAVVTYEAERTLNGVRRFADPLLGLAFGRIGGRAADGLIDALDGERVE
;
A
#
# COMPACT_ATOMS: atom_id res chain seq x y z
N MET A 1 -4.27 16.44 2.46
CA MET A 1 -4.34 15.04 2.03
C MET A 1 -3.42 14.83 0.84
N ALA A 2 -2.64 13.78 0.87
CA ALA A 2 -1.80 13.38 -0.25
C ALA A 2 -2.28 12.05 -0.80
N ARG A 3 -2.31 11.92 -2.11
CA ARG A 3 -2.81 10.73 -2.80
C ARG A 3 -1.85 10.33 -3.91
N TYR A 4 -1.60 9.04 -4.03
CA TYR A 4 -0.78 8.48 -5.09
C TYR A 4 -1.47 7.26 -5.68
N VAL A 5 -1.50 7.17 -7.01
CA VAL A 5 -2.14 6.06 -7.71
C VAL A 5 -1.18 5.53 -8.77
N VAL A 6 -1.04 4.21 -8.84
CA VAL A 6 -0.30 3.56 -9.91
C VAL A 6 -1.07 2.34 -10.40
N HIS A 7 -1.04 2.13 -11.71
CA HIS A 7 -1.61 0.96 -12.36
C HIS A 7 -0.47 0.15 -12.96
N VAL A 8 -0.41 -1.14 -12.61
CA VAL A 8 0.65 -2.04 -13.07
C VAL A 8 0.03 -3.24 -13.76
N ARG A 9 0.40 -3.46 -15.02
CA ARG A 9 0.05 -4.68 -15.75
C ARG A 9 1.09 -5.75 -15.41
N THR A 10 0.62 -6.92 -15.00
CA THR A 10 1.48 -8.03 -14.60
C THR A 10 1.08 -9.31 -15.36
N PRO A 11 2.06 -10.17 -15.69
CA PRO A 11 1.75 -11.50 -16.24
C PRO A 11 1.15 -12.46 -15.20
N MET A 12 1.18 -12.12 -13.91
CA MET A 12 0.58 -12.96 -12.88
C MET A 12 -0.91 -13.12 -13.07
N PRO A 13 -1.47 -14.35 -12.91
CA PRO A 13 -2.92 -14.50 -12.89
C PRO A 13 -3.57 -13.65 -11.79
N PRO A 14 -4.82 -13.20 -11.98
CA PRO A 14 -5.47 -12.32 -10.98
C PRO A 14 -5.44 -12.85 -9.56
N ALA A 15 -5.69 -14.14 -9.35
CA ALA A 15 -5.69 -14.73 -8.01
C ALA A 15 -4.32 -14.66 -7.37
N GLU A 16 -3.26 -14.90 -8.12
CA GLU A 16 -1.89 -14.84 -7.62
C GLU A 16 -1.48 -13.39 -7.32
N ALA A 17 -1.78 -12.46 -8.21
CA ALA A 17 -1.51 -11.05 -8.00
C ALA A 17 -2.25 -10.53 -6.77
N PHE A 18 -3.51 -10.90 -6.62
CA PHE A 18 -4.31 -10.51 -5.46
C PHE A 18 -3.74 -11.06 -4.16
N ALA A 19 -3.41 -12.36 -4.13
CA ALA A 19 -2.85 -13.00 -2.93
C ALA A 19 -1.55 -12.32 -2.50
N TYR A 20 -0.70 -11.96 -3.45
CA TYR A 20 0.55 -11.26 -3.17
C TYR A 20 0.29 -9.86 -2.58
N MET A 21 -0.62 -9.09 -3.20
CA MET A 21 -0.89 -7.72 -2.78
C MET A 21 -1.68 -7.63 -1.48
N ALA A 22 -2.57 -8.59 -1.23
CA ALA A 22 -3.41 -8.58 -0.04
C ALA A 22 -2.64 -8.95 1.23
N ASP A 23 -1.52 -9.62 1.09
CA ASP A 23 -0.65 -9.93 2.22
C ASP A 23 0.30 -8.76 2.47
N LEU A 24 0.00 -7.95 3.47
CA LEU A 24 0.77 -6.75 3.76
C LEU A 24 2.20 -7.04 4.20
N ASN A 25 2.51 -8.28 4.61
CA ASN A 25 3.90 -8.67 4.87
C ASN A 25 4.77 -8.45 3.63
N ASN A 26 4.21 -8.57 2.45
CA ASN A 26 4.95 -8.39 1.19
C ASN A 26 5.30 -6.93 0.90
N PHE A 27 4.67 -5.97 1.58
CA PHE A 27 5.01 -4.55 1.41
C PHE A 27 6.48 -4.28 1.69
N ALA A 28 7.09 -5.01 2.64
CA ALA A 28 8.51 -4.87 2.91
C ALA A 28 9.39 -5.33 1.75
N ARG A 29 8.84 -6.09 0.81
CA ARG A 29 9.58 -6.60 -0.35
C ARG A 29 9.55 -5.64 -1.52
N TRP A 30 8.45 -4.90 -1.70
CA TRP A 30 8.31 -4.06 -2.88
C TRP A 30 8.35 -2.56 -2.60
N ASP A 31 8.03 -2.12 -1.38
CA ASP A 31 8.03 -0.69 -1.05
C ASP A 31 9.29 -0.33 -0.29
N PRO A 32 10.22 0.45 -0.92
CA PRO A 32 11.45 0.84 -0.24
C PRO A 32 11.23 1.76 0.97
N GLY A 33 10.03 2.35 1.11
CA GLY A 33 9.68 3.12 2.30
C GLY A 33 9.30 2.28 3.50
N VAL A 34 9.15 0.97 3.33
CA VAL A 34 8.77 0.03 4.39
C VAL A 34 10.00 -0.75 4.84
N ASP A 35 10.38 -0.59 6.12
CA ASP A 35 11.53 -1.30 6.69
C ASP A 35 11.17 -2.73 7.12
N GLY A 36 9.94 -2.95 7.57
CA GLY A 36 9.51 -4.28 7.97
C GLY A 36 8.02 -4.30 8.30
N VAL A 37 7.46 -5.50 8.35
CA VAL A 37 6.06 -5.71 8.69
C VAL A 37 5.97 -6.88 9.66
N GLU A 38 5.17 -6.73 10.70
CA GLU A 38 4.84 -7.80 11.66
C GLU A 38 3.33 -7.96 11.69
N GLN A 39 2.85 -9.16 11.41
CA GLN A 39 1.41 -9.43 11.54
C GLN A 39 1.08 -9.70 12.99
N VAL A 40 0.17 -8.92 13.56
CA VAL A 40 -0.19 -8.99 14.97
C VAL A 40 -1.53 -9.67 15.21
N GLU A 41 -2.40 -9.73 14.20
CA GLU A 41 -3.65 -10.49 14.26
C GLU A 41 -3.91 -11.14 12.91
N GLY A 42 -4.46 -12.35 12.95
CA GLY A 42 -4.74 -13.14 11.77
C GLY A 42 -3.54 -13.95 11.29
N ALA A 43 -3.72 -14.66 10.18
CA ALA A 43 -2.69 -15.47 9.55
C ALA A 43 -2.72 -15.19 8.04
N GLY A 44 -1.84 -14.30 7.58
CA GLY A 44 -1.84 -13.86 6.18
C GLY A 44 -2.96 -12.88 5.87
N PRO A 45 -3.35 -12.75 4.60
CA PRO A 45 -4.40 -11.82 4.19
C PRO A 45 -5.78 -12.25 4.69
N GLY A 46 -6.66 -11.29 4.85
CA GLY A 46 -8.04 -11.55 5.25
C GLY A 46 -8.66 -10.36 5.94
N ALA A 47 -9.99 -10.34 6.04
CA ALA A 47 -10.70 -9.30 6.78
C ALA A 47 -10.27 -9.33 8.24
N LYS A 48 -10.09 -8.15 8.83
CA LYS A 48 -9.67 -7.95 10.23
C LYS A 48 -8.23 -8.39 10.53
N SER A 49 -7.43 -8.78 9.54
CA SER A 49 -6.00 -8.98 9.74
C SER A 49 -5.36 -7.65 10.13
N VAL A 50 -4.40 -7.67 11.05
CA VAL A 50 -3.72 -6.48 11.55
C VAL A 50 -2.22 -6.64 11.43
N PHE A 51 -1.57 -5.61 10.89
CA PHE A 51 -0.14 -5.60 10.62
C PHE A 51 0.49 -4.33 11.18
N ASP A 52 1.58 -4.48 11.92
CA ASP A 52 2.42 -3.36 12.30
C ASP A 52 3.49 -3.16 11.23
N MET A 53 3.46 -2.02 10.58
CA MET A 53 4.35 -1.68 9.48
C MET A 53 5.30 -0.56 9.90
N SER A 54 6.60 -0.84 9.86
CA SER A 54 7.63 0.16 10.12
C SER A 54 7.93 0.90 8.83
N VAL A 55 7.67 2.19 8.82
CA VAL A 55 7.85 3.03 7.64
C VAL A 55 8.88 4.12 7.91
N LYS A 56 9.58 4.52 6.86
CA LYS A 56 10.55 5.61 6.95
C LYS A 56 9.81 6.94 7.11
N ALA A 57 10.27 7.72 8.09
CA ALA A 57 9.77 9.06 8.34
C ALA A 57 10.83 10.09 7.92
N VAL A 58 10.52 11.37 8.07
CA VAL A 58 11.50 12.44 7.79
C VAL A 58 12.73 12.26 8.68
N VAL A 59 12.51 11.87 9.95
CA VAL A 59 13.57 11.53 10.89
C VAL A 59 13.24 10.17 11.48
N GLY A 60 14.12 9.18 11.23
CA GLY A 60 13.95 7.83 11.77
C GLY A 60 12.83 7.06 11.09
N THR A 61 12.17 6.24 11.87
CA THR A 61 11.05 5.40 11.42
C THR A 61 9.84 5.60 12.32
N MET A 62 8.68 5.25 11.81
CA MET A 62 7.46 5.22 12.61
C MET A 62 6.72 3.91 12.34
N THR A 63 5.94 3.46 13.30
CA THR A 63 5.11 2.26 13.13
C THR A 63 3.67 2.67 12.87
N LEU A 64 3.11 2.13 11.79
CA LEU A 64 1.70 2.28 11.46
C LEU A 64 1.03 0.93 11.62
N ARG A 65 -0.06 0.91 12.37
CA ARG A 65 -0.86 -0.31 12.54
C ARG A 65 -1.98 -0.31 11.53
N TYR A 66 -1.86 -1.19 10.54
CA TYR A 66 -2.85 -1.36 9.47
C TYR A 66 -3.81 -2.47 9.81
N GLU A 67 -5.10 -2.20 9.65
CA GLU A 67 -6.15 -3.19 9.69
C GLU A 67 -6.73 -3.36 8.30
N THR A 68 -6.91 -4.60 7.86
CA THR A 68 -7.62 -4.87 6.62
C THR A 68 -9.11 -4.68 6.87
N THR A 69 -9.66 -3.59 6.34
CA THR A 69 -11.05 -3.19 6.59
C THR A 69 -12.02 -3.73 5.55
N ARG A 70 -11.52 -4.02 4.34
CA ARG A 70 -12.29 -4.68 3.29
C ARG A 70 -11.42 -5.74 2.64
N TYR A 71 -12.02 -6.89 2.40
CA TYR A 71 -11.32 -8.00 1.76
C TYR A 71 -12.31 -8.74 0.86
N GLU A 72 -12.18 -8.51 -0.45
CA GLU A 72 -13.02 -9.13 -1.46
C GLU A 72 -12.10 -9.94 -2.38
N PRO A 73 -11.95 -11.23 -2.14
CA PRO A 73 -10.95 -12.04 -2.85
C PRO A 73 -11.00 -11.86 -4.35
N THR A 74 -9.81 -11.75 -4.89
CA THR A 74 -9.38 -11.50 -6.24
C THR A 74 -9.73 -10.12 -6.79
N THR A 75 -10.44 -9.25 -6.07
CA THR A 75 -10.82 -7.94 -6.62
C THR A 75 -10.37 -6.74 -5.80
N LEU A 76 -10.52 -6.78 -4.47
CA LEU A 76 -10.31 -5.58 -3.64
C LEU A 76 -9.80 -5.91 -2.26
N VAL A 77 -8.79 -5.17 -1.82
CA VAL A 77 -8.38 -5.13 -0.42
C VAL A 77 -8.15 -3.68 -0.02
N VAL A 78 -8.63 -3.31 1.16
CA VAL A 78 -8.44 -1.98 1.75
C VAL A 78 -7.80 -2.15 3.12
N ALA A 79 -6.72 -1.44 3.35
CA ALA A 79 -6.02 -1.42 4.62
C ALA A 79 -5.94 0.01 5.14
N ARG A 80 -6.21 0.19 6.43
CA ARG A 80 -6.29 1.49 7.06
C ARG A 80 -5.48 1.52 8.34
N ALA A 81 -4.67 2.57 8.49
CA ALA A 81 -3.96 2.86 9.73
C ALA A 81 -4.30 4.27 10.20
N GLU A 82 -4.51 4.43 11.48
CA GLU A 82 -4.79 5.73 12.08
C GLU A 82 -3.97 5.90 13.34
N SER A 83 -3.28 7.04 13.42
CA SER A 83 -2.55 7.44 14.63
C SER A 83 -2.93 8.87 14.99
N SER A 84 -2.39 9.39 16.08
CA SER A 84 -2.63 10.78 16.46
C SER A 84 -2.06 11.78 15.45
N THR A 85 -1.12 11.36 14.62
CA THR A 85 -0.41 12.25 13.68
C THR A 85 -0.77 12.03 12.22
N LEU A 86 -1.21 10.82 11.86
CA LEU A 86 -1.39 10.44 10.46
C LEU A 86 -2.51 9.41 10.29
N THR A 87 -3.30 9.57 9.24
CA THR A 87 -4.20 8.53 8.75
C THR A 87 -3.71 8.08 7.40
N SER A 88 -3.60 6.77 7.21
CA SER A 88 -3.14 6.14 5.97
C SER A 88 -4.21 5.17 5.48
N LEU A 89 -4.57 5.30 4.20
CA LEU A 89 -5.54 4.42 3.57
C LEU A 89 -4.96 3.88 2.27
N ASP A 90 -4.81 2.58 2.20
CA ASP A 90 -4.31 1.90 1.02
C ASP A 90 -5.43 1.08 0.40
N THR A 91 -5.69 1.30 -0.88
CA THR A 91 -6.71 0.59 -1.65
C THR A 91 -6.03 -0.11 -2.81
N ILE A 92 -6.22 -1.42 -2.90
CA ILE A 92 -5.64 -2.25 -3.95
C ILE A 92 -6.77 -2.95 -4.68
N THR A 93 -6.81 -2.77 -6.00
CA THR A 93 -7.76 -3.48 -6.86
C THR A 93 -7.00 -4.31 -7.88
N VAL A 94 -7.59 -5.43 -8.26
CA VAL A 94 -7.02 -6.34 -9.26
C VAL A 94 -8.10 -6.63 -10.30
N HIS A 95 -7.75 -6.39 -11.56
CA HIS A 95 -8.65 -6.67 -12.69
C HIS A 95 -7.98 -7.67 -13.63
N PRO A 96 -8.71 -8.67 -14.14
CA PRO A 96 -8.16 -9.57 -15.14
C PRO A 96 -7.76 -8.82 -16.41
N ASP A 97 -6.66 -9.25 -17.03
CA ASP A 97 -6.18 -8.70 -18.30
C ASP A 97 -5.56 -9.85 -19.10
N GLY A 98 -6.34 -10.45 -20.00
CA GLY A 98 -5.90 -11.67 -20.68
C GLY A 98 -5.64 -12.78 -19.67
N THR A 99 -4.42 -13.34 -19.69
CA THR A 99 -3.99 -14.35 -18.71
C THR A 99 -3.37 -13.73 -17.48
N GLY A 100 -3.08 -12.44 -17.51
CA GLY A 100 -2.52 -11.69 -16.39
C GLY A 100 -3.55 -10.79 -15.74
N ALA A 101 -3.07 -9.69 -15.16
CA ALA A 101 -3.91 -8.76 -14.42
C ALA A 101 -3.39 -7.33 -14.50
N VAL A 102 -4.26 -6.38 -14.17
CA VAL A 102 -3.87 -5.00 -13.86
C VAL A 102 -4.11 -4.78 -12.38
N VAL A 103 -3.05 -4.44 -11.67
CA VAL A 103 -3.09 -4.10 -10.24
C VAL A 103 -3.09 -2.60 -10.10
N THR A 104 -4.07 -2.05 -9.39
CA THR A 104 -4.11 -0.64 -9.04
C THR A 104 -3.83 -0.48 -7.56
N TYR A 105 -2.78 0.27 -7.25
CA TYR A 105 -2.43 0.63 -5.89
C TYR A 105 -2.70 2.12 -5.69
N GLU A 106 -3.54 2.42 -4.72
CA GLU A 106 -3.87 3.79 -4.34
C GLU A 106 -3.53 3.99 -2.87
N ALA A 107 -2.72 5.00 -2.59
CA ALA A 107 -2.33 5.35 -1.24
C ALA A 107 -2.77 6.77 -0.93
N GLU A 108 -3.46 6.95 0.19
CA GLU A 108 -3.87 8.25 0.69
C GLU A 108 -3.27 8.47 2.07
N ARG A 109 -2.72 9.65 2.29
CA ARG A 109 -2.14 10.06 3.58
C ARG A 109 -2.73 11.39 4.00
N THR A 110 -3.20 11.47 5.25
CA THR A 110 -3.77 12.69 5.81
C THR A 110 -3.10 12.94 7.15
N LEU A 111 -2.54 14.14 7.32
CA LEU A 111 -1.99 14.55 8.62
C LEU A 111 -3.13 14.92 9.56
N ASN A 112 -3.02 14.47 10.80
CA ASN A 112 -4.03 14.67 11.83
C ASN A 112 -3.63 15.78 12.81
N GLY A 113 -4.61 16.34 13.48
CA GLY A 113 -4.38 17.38 14.50
C GLY A 113 -3.77 18.63 13.89
N VAL A 114 -2.84 19.25 14.62
CA VAL A 114 -2.19 20.48 14.16
C VAL A 114 -1.30 20.26 12.94
N ARG A 115 -0.90 19.03 12.68
CA ARG A 115 -0.04 18.70 11.55
C ARG A 115 -0.74 18.82 10.20
N ARG A 116 -2.05 18.89 10.18
CA ARG A 116 -2.84 19.08 8.95
C ARG A 116 -2.41 20.31 8.16
N PHE A 117 -1.83 21.31 8.82
CA PHE A 117 -1.35 22.51 8.15
C PHE A 117 -0.11 22.25 7.28
N ALA A 118 0.54 21.11 7.43
CA ALA A 118 1.68 20.69 6.61
C ALA A 118 1.27 19.81 5.42
N ASP A 119 -0.02 19.57 5.18
CA ASP A 119 -0.52 18.74 4.09
C ASP A 119 0.06 19.12 2.70
N PRO A 120 0.19 20.40 2.31
CA PRO A 120 0.78 20.74 1.01
C PRO A 120 2.22 20.27 0.87
N LEU A 121 3.01 20.32 1.94
CA LEU A 121 4.39 19.80 1.93
C LEU A 121 4.40 18.27 1.88
N LEU A 122 3.45 17.63 2.55
CA LEU A 122 3.28 16.18 2.50
C LEU A 122 3.01 15.73 1.06
N GLY A 123 2.18 16.46 0.33
CA GLY A 123 1.85 16.14 -1.06
C GLY A 123 3.09 16.14 -1.96
N LEU A 124 3.98 17.13 -1.77
CA LEU A 124 5.23 17.20 -2.54
C LEU A 124 6.17 16.04 -2.21
N ALA A 125 6.34 15.74 -0.93
CA ALA A 125 7.19 14.63 -0.49
C ALA A 125 6.59 13.29 -0.92
N PHE A 126 5.28 13.14 -0.82
CA PHE A 126 4.58 11.90 -1.12
C PHE A 126 4.70 11.50 -2.60
N GLY A 127 4.75 12.47 -3.50
CA GLY A 127 4.97 12.18 -4.92
C GLY A 127 6.26 11.42 -5.18
N ARG A 128 7.34 11.76 -4.45
CA ARG A 128 8.63 11.07 -4.57
C ARG A 128 8.57 9.68 -3.93
N ILE A 129 7.97 9.58 -2.75
CA ILE A 129 7.82 8.31 -2.03
C ILE A 129 6.98 7.34 -2.86
N GLY A 130 5.86 7.82 -3.42
CA GLY A 130 4.99 7.04 -4.27
C GLY A 130 5.69 6.56 -5.54
N GLY A 131 6.54 7.40 -6.15
CA GLY A 131 7.32 7.03 -7.32
C GLY A 131 8.26 5.86 -7.05
N ARG A 132 8.94 5.85 -5.90
CA ARG A 132 9.82 4.75 -5.51
C ARG A 132 9.02 3.47 -5.21
N ALA A 133 7.89 3.61 -4.55
CA ALA A 133 7.01 2.47 -4.28
C ALA A 133 6.48 1.88 -5.59
N ALA A 134 6.10 2.71 -6.54
CA ALA A 134 5.65 2.27 -7.86
C ALA A 134 6.73 1.47 -8.59
N ASP A 135 7.96 1.97 -8.60
CA ASP A 135 9.08 1.26 -9.22
C ASP A 135 9.31 -0.10 -8.58
N GLY A 136 9.27 -0.16 -7.25
CA GLY A 136 9.40 -1.43 -6.52
C GLY A 136 8.27 -2.40 -6.82
N LEU A 137 7.05 -1.89 -6.94
CA LEU A 137 5.88 -2.71 -7.25
C LEU A 137 5.96 -3.28 -8.67
N ILE A 138 6.38 -2.46 -9.64
CA ILE A 138 6.58 -2.90 -11.01
C ILE A 138 7.58 -4.06 -11.06
N ASP A 139 8.70 -3.92 -10.35
CA ASP A 139 9.71 -4.97 -10.27
C ASP A 139 9.17 -6.24 -9.61
N ALA A 140 8.46 -6.10 -8.49
CA ALA A 140 7.93 -7.24 -7.74
C ALA A 140 6.88 -8.03 -8.53
N LEU A 141 6.08 -7.35 -9.34
CA LEU A 141 5.03 -7.97 -10.15
C LEU A 141 5.52 -8.40 -11.54
N ASP A 142 6.80 -8.17 -11.85
CA ASP A 142 7.38 -8.39 -13.18
C ASP A 142 6.50 -7.74 -14.25
N GLY A 143 6.12 -6.49 -14.00
CA GLY A 143 5.11 -5.80 -14.77
C GLY A 143 5.58 -4.55 -15.46
N GLU A 144 4.60 -3.80 -15.97
CA GLU A 144 4.84 -2.51 -16.58
C GLU A 144 3.76 -1.52 -16.12
N ARG A 145 4.16 -0.26 -16.04
CA ARG A 145 3.21 0.80 -15.68
C ARG A 145 2.25 1.05 -16.84
N VAL A 146 0.96 1.15 -16.52
CA VAL A 146 -0.08 1.51 -17.49
C VAL A 146 -0.90 2.68 -16.98
N GLU A 147 -1.65 3.32 -17.85
CA GLU A 147 -2.51 4.45 -17.50
C GLU A 147 -3.98 4.06 -17.40
#